data_f280cf059bf6f129a2c7585ce9b15fe6
#
_entry.id   f280cf059bf6f129a2c7585ce9b15fe6
#
_cell.length_a   1.000
_cell.length_b   1.000
_cell.length_c   1.000
_cell.angle_alpha   90.00
_cell.angle_beta   90.00
_cell.angle_gamma   90.00
#
_symmetry.space_group_name_H-M   'P 1'
#
loop_
_entity.id
_entity.type
_entity.pdbx_description
1 polymer ?
#
loop_
_entity_poly.entity_id
_entity_poly.type
_entity_poly.pdbx_seq_one_letter_code
_entity_poly.pdbx_strand_id
1 'polypeptide(L)'
;AVKEGVQVVCFPELSITGYTCADLFFTQQLQKDALIALEDVCAFTRDLPIIILVGAPLKVDNNLYNCAFVMTDGEVIGVVPKINLPNTGEFYEKRWFSSGRDVLENNVNSIRPRIPTIELWGNDVPFGIDLLFTTRDYSFGIEICEDLWSPLPASTQLAIQGAEIIFNLSSSN
;
A
#
# COMPACT_ATOMS: atom_id res chain seq x y z
N ALA A 1 12.86 2.48 -17.27
CA ALA A 1 12.37 3.55 -16.41
C ALA A 1 13.52 4.49 -16.03
N VAL A 2 14.51 4.08 -15.20
CA VAL A 2 15.60 4.97 -14.73
C VAL A 2 16.37 5.63 -15.87
N LYS A 3 16.73 4.89 -16.92
CA LYS A 3 17.44 5.43 -18.11
C LYS A 3 16.64 6.48 -18.87
N GLU A 4 15.35 6.55 -18.66
CA GLU A 4 14.42 7.48 -19.30
C GLU A 4 14.02 8.65 -18.38
N GLY A 5 14.65 8.75 -17.20
CA GLY A 5 14.41 9.81 -16.24
C GLY A 5 13.11 9.67 -15.46
N VAL A 6 12.52 8.46 -15.41
CA VAL A 6 11.32 8.18 -14.62
C VAL A 6 11.67 8.25 -13.13
N GLN A 7 10.94 9.04 -12.39
CA GLN A 7 11.12 9.23 -10.95
C GLN A 7 10.26 8.28 -10.11
N VAL A 8 9.04 7.94 -10.59
CA VAL A 8 8.13 7.04 -9.90
C VAL A 8 7.60 6.00 -10.88
N VAL A 9 7.60 4.73 -10.47
CA VAL A 9 6.92 3.64 -11.18
C VAL A 9 5.82 3.09 -10.29
N CYS A 10 4.60 3.10 -10.79
CA CYS A 10 3.43 2.57 -10.10
C CYS A 10 2.98 1.26 -10.77
N PHE A 11 3.04 0.17 -10.02
CA PHE A 11 2.53 -1.14 -10.44
C PHE A 11 1.06 -1.30 -10.03
N PRO A 12 0.31 -2.21 -10.67
CA PRO A 12 -1.09 -2.46 -10.32
C PRO A 12 -1.28 -2.96 -8.87
N GLU A 13 -2.52 -2.87 -8.40
CA GLU A 13 -3.00 -3.49 -7.17
C GLU A 13 -2.67 -4.98 -7.16
N LEU A 14 -2.17 -5.49 -6.00
CA LEU A 14 -1.79 -6.89 -5.80
C LEU A 14 -0.83 -7.45 -6.88
N SER A 15 -0.01 -6.59 -7.49
CA SER A 15 0.86 -6.96 -8.62
C SER A 15 1.87 -8.05 -8.30
N ILE A 16 2.25 -8.23 -7.03
CA ILE A 16 3.18 -9.30 -6.61
C ILE A 16 2.54 -10.69 -6.69
N THR A 17 1.28 -10.81 -6.30
CA THR A 17 0.57 -12.11 -6.27
C THR A 17 -0.36 -12.31 -7.45
N GLY A 18 -0.80 -11.23 -8.06
CA GLY A 18 -1.99 -11.15 -8.89
C GLY A 18 -3.27 -10.99 -8.05
N TYR A 19 -4.30 -10.41 -8.67
CA TYR A 19 -5.56 -10.10 -7.99
C TYR A 19 -6.44 -11.35 -7.76
N THR A 20 -6.38 -12.33 -8.64
CA THR A 20 -7.32 -13.47 -8.71
C THR A 20 -6.87 -14.71 -7.92
N CYS A 21 -6.12 -14.54 -6.84
CA CYS A 21 -5.65 -15.66 -6.00
C CYS A 21 -6.75 -16.30 -5.14
N ALA A 22 -7.91 -15.65 -4.99
CA ALA A 22 -9.04 -16.17 -4.21
C ALA A 22 -8.61 -16.61 -2.78
N ASP A 23 -9.07 -17.77 -2.32
CA ASP A 23 -8.77 -18.27 -0.97
C ASP A 23 -7.29 -18.64 -0.74
N LEU A 24 -6.45 -18.61 -1.78
CA LEU A 24 -5.01 -18.76 -1.61
C LEU A 24 -4.40 -17.61 -0.78
N PHE A 25 -5.06 -16.44 -0.74
CA PHE A 25 -4.64 -15.35 0.13
C PHE A 25 -4.56 -15.74 1.61
N PHE A 26 -5.35 -16.73 2.07
CA PHE A 26 -5.28 -17.24 3.44
C PHE A 26 -4.11 -18.19 3.69
N THR A 27 -3.43 -18.65 2.64
CA THR A 27 -2.33 -19.60 2.80
C THR A 27 -1.06 -18.89 3.28
N GLN A 28 -0.41 -19.49 4.29
CA GLN A 28 0.87 -18.99 4.81
C GLN A 28 1.95 -18.97 3.73
N GLN A 29 1.89 -19.91 2.78
CA GLN A 29 2.87 -20.00 1.71
C GLN A 29 2.82 -18.77 0.81
N LEU A 30 1.62 -18.39 0.30
CA LEU A 30 1.47 -17.22 -0.56
C LEU A 30 1.87 -15.94 0.17
N GLN A 31 1.47 -15.77 1.43
CA GLN A 31 1.83 -14.60 2.23
C GLN A 31 3.36 -14.49 2.42
N LYS A 32 4.03 -15.60 2.72
CA LYS A 32 5.48 -15.66 2.88
C LYS A 32 6.20 -15.37 1.56
N ASP A 33 5.78 -16.00 0.46
CA ASP A 33 6.43 -15.84 -0.84
C ASP A 33 6.23 -14.41 -1.37
N ALA A 34 5.08 -13.79 -1.10
CA ALA A 34 4.84 -12.40 -1.41
C ALA A 34 5.81 -11.46 -0.67
N LEU A 35 6.08 -11.71 0.62
CA LEU A 35 7.05 -10.93 1.39
C LEU A 35 8.48 -11.11 0.87
N ILE A 36 8.87 -12.32 0.47
CA ILE A 36 10.19 -12.58 -0.13
C ILE A 36 10.33 -11.82 -1.45
N ALA A 37 9.31 -11.89 -2.31
CA ALA A 37 9.32 -11.17 -3.57
C ALA A 37 9.38 -9.64 -3.38
N LEU A 38 8.68 -9.11 -2.37
CA LEU A 38 8.74 -7.69 -2.00
C LEU A 38 10.16 -7.30 -1.53
N GLU A 39 10.81 -8.14 -0.72
CA GLU A 39 12.18 -7.91 -0.26
C GLU A 39 13.17 -7.86 -1.43
N ASP A 40 13.03 -8.76 -2.41
CA ASP A 40 13.83 -8.77 -3.63
C ASP A 40 13.62 -7.49 -4.45
N VAL A 41 12.35 -7.06 -4.64
CA VAL A 41 12.02 -5.82 -5.34
C VAL A 41 12.59 -4.62 -4.60
N CYS A 42 12.46 -4.58 -3.29
CA CYS A 42 13.01 -3.51 -2.44
C CYS A 42 14.52 -3.42 -2.57
N ALA A 43 15.22 -4.55 -2.44
CA ALA A 43 16.68 -4.61 -2.59
C ALA A 43 17.14 -4.13 -3.98
N PHE A 44 16.36 -4.41 -5.03
CA PHE A 44 16.65 -3.96 -6.40
C PHE A 44 16.62 -2.44 -6.55
N THR A 45 15.91 -1.71 -5.67
CA THR A 45 15.86 -0.22 -5.73
C THR A 45 17.14 0.45 -5.18
N ARG A 46 18.04 -0.30 -4.54
CA ARG A 46 19.25 0.26 -3.92
C ARG A 46 20.12 0.97 -4.95
N ASP A 47 20.59 2.15 -4.57
CA ASP A 47 21.41 3.02 -5.42
C ASP A 47 20.69 3.48 -6.72
N LEU A 48 19.38 3.30 -6.82
CA LEU A 48 18.58 3.77 -7.95
C LEU A 48 17.79 5.03 -7.58
N PRO A 49 17.83 6.10 -8.39
CA PRO A 49 17.05 7.32 -8.15
C PRO A 49 15.59 7.13 -8.60
N ILE A 50 14.88 6.19 -7.99
CA ILE A 50 13.51 5.83 -8.35
C ILE A 50 12.69 5.47 -7.12
N ILE A 51 11.42 5.84 -7.13
CA ILE A 51 10.41 5.37 -6.19
C ILE A 51 9.58 4.31 -6.89
N ILE A 52 9.36 3.18 -6.25
CA ILE A 52 8.51 2.11 -6.77
C ILE A 52 7.31 1.93 -5.85
N LEU A 53 6.11 1.92 -6.44
CA LEU A 53 4.84 1.63 -5.78
C LEU A 53 4.38 0.25 -6.23
N VAL A 54 4.24 -0.68 -5.28
CA VAL A 54 3.95 -2.10 -5.57
C VAL A 54 2.79 -2.59 -4.71
N GLY A 55 1.81 -3.24 -5.35
CA GLY A 55 0.66 -3.84 -4.68
C GLY A 55 0.94 -5.27 -4.20
N ALA A 56 0.67 -5.56 -2.92
CA ALA A 56 0.78 -6.92 -2.36
C ALA A 56 -0.10 -7.10 -1.11
N PRO A 57 -0.49 -8.36 -0.78
CA PRO A 57 -1.14 -8.64 0.49
C PRO A 57 -0.13 -8.56 1.64
N LEU A 58 -0.58 -8.04 2.78
CA LEU A 58 0.21 -7.97 4.01
C LEU A 58 -0.60 -8.42 5.20
N LYS A 59 -0.06 -9.36 5.97
CA LYS A 59 -0.63 -9.76 7.25
C LYS A 59 -0.02 -8.92 8.36
N VAL A 60 -0.87 -8.20 9.09
CA VAL A 60 -0.52 -7.46 10.29
C VAL A 60 -1.37 -8.02 11.43
N ASP A 61 -0.72 -8.52 12.47
CA ASP A 61 -1.37 -9.26 13.55
C ASP A 61 -2.24 -10.41 13.03
N ASN A 62 -3.55 -10.33 13.24
CA ASN A 62 -4.51 -11.34 12.76
C ASN A 62 -5.27 -10.94 11.50
N ASN A 63 -4.99 -9.76 10.96
CA ASN A 63 -5.68 -9.20 9.80
C ASN A 63 -4.81 -9.29 8.55
N LEU A 64 -5.45 -9.55 7.41
CA LEU A 64 -4.82 -9.49 6.10
C LEU A 64 -5.29 -8.21 5.39
N TYR A 65 -4.37 -7.44 4.85
CA TYR A 65 -4.65 -6.19 4.15
C TYR A 65 -4.17 -6.27 2.69
N ASN A 66 -4.91 -5.62 1.81
CA ASN A 66 -4.47 -5.30 0.46
C ASN A 66 -3.70 -3.98 0.54
N CYS A 67 -2.42 -3.98 0.23
CA CYS A 67 -1.52 -2.87 0.52
C CYS A 67 -0.77 -2.38 -0.72
N ALA A 68 -0.45 -1.10 -0.71
CA ALA A 68 0.56 -0.48 -1.56
C ALA A 68 1.84 -0.23 -0.74
N PHE A 69 2.95 -0.73 -1.23
CA PHE A 69 4.29 -0.53 -0.64
C PHE A 69 5.02 0.57 -1.40
N VAL A 70 5.61 1.49 -0.68
CA VAL A 70 6.45 2.57 -1.24
C VAL A 70 7.90 2.24 -0.96
N MET A 71 8.68 2.02 -2.01
CA MET A 71 10.06 1.55 -1.93
C MET A 71 10.99 2.50 -2.66
N THR A 72 12.13 2.77 -2.07
CA THR A 72 13.23 3.54 -2.67
C THR A 72 14.53 3.21 -1.96
N ASP A 73 15.64 3.22 -2.70
CA ASP A 73 17.00 3.06 -2.16
C ASP A 73 17.19 1.83 -1.24
N GLY A 74 16.50 0.73 -1.55
CA GLY A 74 16.58 -0.51 -0.75
C GLY A 74 15.77 -0.48 0.53
N GLU A 75 14.88 0.49 0.73
CA GLU A 75 14.04 0.64 1.90
C GLU A 75 12.56 0.74 1.55
N VAL A 76 11.71 0.23 2.44
CA VAL A 76 10.25 0.49 2.42
C VAL A 76 10.01 1.72 3.29
N ILE A 77 9.61 2.82 2.67
CA ILE A 77 9.39 4.10 3.38
C ILE A 77 7.95 4.27 3.86
N GLY A 78 7.05 3.38 3.50
CA GLY A 78 5.67 3.34 4.00
C GLY A 78 4.83 2.28 3.31
N VAL A 79 3.74 1.89 3.99
CA VAL A 79 2.75 0.93 3.51
C VAL A 79 1.36 1.50 3.71
N VAL A 80 0.58 1.55 2.62
CA VAL A 80 -0.78 2.08 2.60
C VAL A 80 -1.78 0.93 2.40
N PRO A 81 -2.62 0.60 3.40
CA PRO A 81 -3.67 -0.39 3.24
C PRO A 81 -4.90 0.20 2.55
N LYS A 82 -5.54 -0.60 1.70
CA LYS A 82 -6.79 -0.26 1.02
C LYS A 82 -7.92 -0.01 2.02
N ILE A 83 -8.69 1.05 1.80
CA ILE A 83 -9.77 1.47 2.69
C ILE A 83 -11.08 0.80 2.30
N ASN A 84 -11.46 0.92 1.03
CA ASN A 84 -12.75 0.49 0.52
C ASN A 84 -12.60 -0.84 -0.22
N LEU A 85 -13.24 -1.87 0.33
CA LEU A 85 -13.16 -3.24 -0.19
C LEU A 85 -14.41 -3.52 -1.02
N PRO A 86 -14.33 -3.60 -2.36
CA PRO A 86 -15.46 -3.96 -3.20
C PRO A 86 -15.94 -5.39 -2.90
N ASN A 87 -17.26 -5.54 -2.87
CA ASN A 87 -17.89 -6.83 -2.56
C ASN A 87 -19.18 -7.01 -3.37
N THR A 88 -19.16 -6.56 -4.61
CA THR A 88 -20.28 -6.62 -5.57
C THR A 88 -19.78 -7.15 -6.91
N GLY A 89 -20.65 -7.78 -7.67
CA GLY A 89 -20.29 -8.41 -8.94
C GLY A 89 -19.25 -9.52 -8.75
N GLU A 90 -18.15 -9.41 -9.47
CA GLU A 90 -17.01 -10.33 -9.41
C GLU A 90 -16.06 -10.09 -8.24
N PHE A 91 -16.24 -9.03 -7.47
CA PHE A 91 -15.36 -8.66 -6.37
C PHE A 91 -15.81 -9.25 -5.04
N TYR A 92 -14.87 -9.87 -4.30
CA TYR A 92 -15.09 -10.52 -3.00
C TYR A 92 -14.03 -10.12 -1.97
N GLU A 93 -13.52 -8.88 -2.01
CA GLU A 93 -12.38 -8.49 -1.20
C GLU A 93 -12.65 -8.57 0.31
N LYS A 94 -13.88 -8.31 0.75
CA LYS A 94 -14.28 -8.45 2.17
C LYS A 94 -14.17 -9.87 2.70
N ARG A 95 -14.06 -10.88 1.83
CA ARG A 95 -13.79 -12.25 2.23
C ARG A 95 -12.36 -12.43 2.71
N TRP A 96 -11.41 -11.72 2.09
CA TRP A 96 -9.97 -11.95 2.30
C TRP A 96 -9.31 -10.85 3.11
N PHE A 97 -9.72 -9.61 2.92
CA PHE A 97 -9.03 -8.45 3.45
C PHE A 97 -9.84 -7.68 4.49
N SER A 98 -9.11 -7.09 5.44
CA SER A 98 -9.60 -6.09 6.38
C SER A 98 -9.44 -4.70 5.80
N SER A 99 -10.32 -3.78 6.20
CA SER A 99 -10.24 -2.38 5.78
C SER A 99 -9.07 -1.66 6.45
N GLY A 100 -8.38 -0.80 5.70
CA GLY A 100 -7.38 0.11 6.26
C GLY A 100 -7.93 1.06 7.34
N ARG A 101 -9.25 1.26 7.43
CA ARG A 101 -9.88 2.05 8.53
C ARG A 101 -9.65 1.41 9.88
N ASP A 102 -9.58 0.09 9.93
CA ASP A 102 -9.38 -0.66 11.18
C ASP A 102 -8.03 -0.30 11.84
N VAL A 103 -7.07 0.16 11.04
CA VAL A 103 -5.76 0.63 11.53
C VAL A 103 -5.90 1.91 12.35
N LEU A 104 -6.77 2.83 11.93
CA LEU A 104 -7.03 4.08 12.66
C LEU A 104 -7.79 3.84 13.96
N GLU A 105 -8.79 2.95 13.95
CA GLU A 105 -9.63 2.68 15.11
C GLU A 105 -8.83 2.10 16.27
N ASN A 106 -7.81 1.29 15.98
CA ASN A 106 -6.91 0.75 17.00
C ASN A 106 -6.01 1.81 17.66
N ASN A 107 -5.86 3.00 17.04
CA ASN A 107 -5.02 4.10 17.53
C ASN A 107 -5.78 5.22 18.25
N VAL A 108 -7.12 5.23 18.23
CA VAL A 108 -7.96 6.31 18.81
C VAL A 108 -7.77 6.44 20.33
N ASN A 109 -7.30 5.41 21.01
CA ASN A 109 -7.03 5.43 22.45
C ASN A 109 -5.65 5.98 22.85
N SER A 110 -4.83 6.42 21.88
CA SER A 110 -3.52 7.02 22.14
C SER A 110 -3.65 8.51 22.45
N ILE A 111 -3.07 8.96 23.57
CA ILE A 111 -3.03 10.37 23.98
C ILE A 111 -2.23 11.25 22.99
N ARG A 112 -1.45 10.64 22.13
CA ARG A 112 -0.76 11.27 20.99
C ARG A 112 -0.92 10.36 19.78
N PRO A 113 -1.60 10.81 18.71
CA PRO A 113 -1.65 10.07 17.47
C PRO A 113 -0.22 9.95 16.93
N ARG A 114 0.34 8.76 16.99
CA ARG A 114 1.55 8.38 16.26
C ARG A 114 1.09 7.78 14.95
N ILE A 115 1.84 8.01 13.88
CA ILE A 115 1.72 7.20 12.67
C ILE A 115 1.98 5.75 13.11
N PRO A 116 1.02 4.84 12.91
CA PRO A 116 1.24 3.43 13.22
C PRO A 116 2.45 2.92 12.43
N THR A 117 3.24 2.06 13.04
CA THR A 117 4.34 1.37 12.35
C THR A 117 4.13 -0.13 12.43
N ILE A 118 4.67 -0.83 11.45
CA ILE A 118 4.78 -2.29 11.43
C ILE A 118 6.24 -2.66 11.28
N GLU A 119 6.62 -3.81 11.82
CA GLU A 119 7.96 -4.36 11.60
C GLU A 119 8.02 -5.08 10.25
N LEU A 120 8.90 -4.64 9.36
CA LEU A 120 9.26 -5.33 8.12
C LEU A 120 10.78 -5.49 8.07
N TRP A 121 11.23 -6.74 8.03
CA TRP A 121 12.66 -7.10 7.90
C TRP A 121 13.56 -6.37 8.91
N GLY A 122 13.08 -6.26 10.17
CA GLY A 122 13.80 -5.61 11.26
C GLY A 122 13.74 -4.09 11.28
N ASN A 123 12.93 -3.47 10.43
CA ASN A 123 12.72 -2.02 10.39
C ASN A 123 11.29 -1.65 10.76
N ASP A 124 11.13 -0.56 11.49
CA ASP A 124 9.83 0.06 11.76
C ASP A 124 9.39 0.90 10.56
N VAL A 125 8.33 0.45 9.87
CA VAL A 125 7.81 1.07 8.65
C VAL A 125 6.46 1.73 8.93
N PRO A 126 6.23 3.00 8.53
CA PRO A 126 4.92 3.65 8.61
C PRO A 126 3.82 2.83 7.93
N PHE A 127 2.70 2.63 8.63
CA PHE A 127 1.55 1.88 8.13
C PHE A 127 0.26 2.66 8.37
N GLY A 128 -0.37 3.18 7.33
CA GLY A 128 -1.55 4.03 7.49
C GLY A 128 -2.18 4.44 6.18
N ILE A 129 -3.45 4.88 6.26
CA ILE A 129 -4.27 5.28 5.10
C ILE A 129 -4.08 6.75 4.70
N ASP A 130 -3.40 7.53 5.52
CA ASP A 130 -3.24 8.98 5.43
C ASP A 130 -1.77 9.39 5.28
N LEU A 131 -0.93 8.47 4.80
CA LEU A 131 0.49 8.74 4.60
C LEU A 131 0.70 9.69 3.43
N LEU A 132 1.40 10.80 3.70
CA LEU A 132 1.88 11.73 2.69
C LEU A 132 3.39 11.54 2.51
N PHE A 133 3.79 11.28 1.29
CA PHE A 133 5.19 11.11 0.91
C PHE A 133 5.71 12.39 0.25
N THR A 134 6.85 12.88 0.71
CA THR A 134 7.44 14.13 0.21
C THR A 134 8.81 13.87 -0.39
N THR A 135 8.99 14.30 -1.62
CA THR A 135 10.28 14.37 -2.30
C THR A 135 10.84 15.79 -2.22
N ARG A 136 11.96 16.07 -2.89
CA ARG A 136 12.47 17.44 -3.03
C ARG A 136 11.51 18.34 -3.81
N ASP A 137 10.83 17.79 -4.82
CA ASP A 137 10.15 18.55 -5.87
C ASP A 137 8.62 18.50 -5.76
N TYR A 138 8.06 17.48 -5.10
CA TYR A 138 6.61 17.29 -4.97
C TYR A 138 6.26 16.40 -3.79
N SER A 139 4.99 16.45 -3.39
CA SER A 139 4.38 15.52 -2.44
C SER A 139 3.31 14.66 -3.11
N PHE A 140 3.19 13.41 -2.66
CA PHE A 140 2.22 12.49 -3.22
C PHE A 140 1.55 11.64 -2.16
N GLY A 141 0.33 11.22 -2.48
CA GLY A 141 -0.45 10.27 -1.71
C GLY A 141 -0.82 9.05 -2.55
N ILE A 142 -1.30 8.01 -1.87
CA ILE A 142 -1.67 6.73 -2.51
C ILE A 142 -3.08 6.34 -2.10
N GLU A 143 -3.86 5.88 -3.07
CA GLU A 143 -5.11 5.19 -2.87
C GLU A 143 -5.15 3.91 -3.72
N ILE A 144 -6.02 2.97 -3.40
CA ILE A 144 -6.06 1.68 -4.08
C ILE A 144 -7.46 1.44 -4.68
N CYS A 145 -7.53 1.44 -6.01
CA CYS A 145 -8.68 1.02 -6.82
C CYS A 145 -10.01 1.64 -6.34
N GLU A 146 -10.85 0.87 -5.62
CA GLU A 146 -12.18 1.27 -5.11
C GLU A 146 -12.14 2.51 -4.20
N ASP A 147 -10.98 2.86 -3.65
CA ASP A 147 -10.84 4.05 -2.82
C ASP A 147 -11.20 5.33 -3.56
N LEU A 148 -10.97 5.37 -4.87
CA LEU A 148 -11.35 6.47 -5.76
C LEU A 148 -12.87 6.59 -5.94
N TRP A 149 -13.57 5.46 -5.96
CA TRP A 149 -14.99 5.39 -6.31
C TRP A 149 -15.93 5.58 -5.11
N SER A 150 -15.36 5.74 -3.91
CA SER A 150 -16.15 5.98 -2.70
C SER A 150 -16.77 7.39 -2.71
N PRO A 151 -17.89 7.62 -1.97
CA PRO A 151 -18.49 8.96 -1.83
C PRO A 151 -17.52 10.00 -1.25
N LEU A 152 -16.52 9.56 -0.50
CA LEU A 152 -15.40 10.37 -0.01
C LEU A 152 -14.10 9.65 -0.35
N PRO A 153 -13.53 9.90 -1.52
CA PRO A 153 -12.27 9.28 -1.94
C PRO A 153 -11.12 9.58 -0.98
N ALA A 154 -10.19 8.64 -0.82
CA ALA A 154 -8.97 8.85 -0.03
C ALA A 154 -8.17 10.04 -0.54
N SER A 155 -8.11 10.22 -1.86
CA SER A 155 -7.48 11.36 -2.54
C SER A 155 -7.98 12.71 -2.05
N THR A 156 -9.24 12.85 -1.62
CA THR A 156 -9.76 14.10 -1.06
C THR A 156 -9.01 14.51 0.21
N GLN A 157 -8.81 13.58 1.14
CA GLN A 157 -8.06 13.85 2.37
C GLN A 157 -6.58 14.08 2.11
N LEU A 158 -5.99 13.28 1.24
CA LEU A 158 -4.59 13.41 0.84
C LEU A 158 -4.32 14.78 0.17
N ALA A 159 -5.22 15.24 -0.70
CA ALA A 159 -5.13 16.57 -1.32
C ALA A 159 -5.24 17.70 -0.30
N ILE A 160 -6.16 17.58 0.70
CA ILE A 160 -6.26 18.56 1.80
C ILE A 160 -4.98 18.60 2.63
N GLN A 161 -4.30 17.46 2.80
CA GLN A 161 -3.02 17.37 3.50
C GLN A 161 -1.83 17.90 2.68
N GLY A 162 -2.03 18.17 1.40
CA GLY A 162 -1.02 18.75 0.52
C GLY A 162 -0.42 17.81 -0.51
N ALA A 163 -1.07 16.67 -0.79
CA ALA A 163 -0.65 15.83 -1.92
C ALA A 163 -0.86 16.57 -3.24
N GLU A 164 0.20 16.72 -4.02
CA GLU A 164 0.16 17.32 -5.36
C GLU A 164 -0.11 16.28 -6.44
N ILE A 165 0.25 15.02 -6.16
CA ILE A 165 0.04 13.87 -7.04
C ILE A 165 -0.65 12.76 -6.24
N ILE A 166 -1.61 12.09 -6.87
CA ILE A 166 -2.25 10.89 -6.31
C ILE A 166 -1.96 9.71 -7.23
N PHE A 167 -1.40 8.65 -6.66
CA PHE A 167 -1.24 7.37 -7.35
C PHE A 167 -2.37 6.43 -6.93
N ASN A 168 -3.07 5.86 -7.91
CA ASN A 168 -4.10 4.86 -7.69
C ASN A 168 -3.62 3.52 -8.27
N LEU A 169 -3.31 2.56 -7.38
CA LEU A 169 -2.98 1.19 -7.78
C LEU A 169 -4.28 0.44 -8.05
N SER A 170 -4.54 0.06 -9.28
CA SER A 170 -5.82 -0.53 -9.66
C SER A 170 -5.66 -1.84 -10.43
N SER A 171 -6.59 -2.77 -10.18
CA SER A 171 -6.85 -4.00 -10.94
C SER A 171 -8.33 -4.06 -11.29
N SER A 172 -8.84 -3.01 -11.93
CA SER A 172 -10.24 -2.90 -12.37
C SER A 172 -10.41 -3.25 -13.84
N ASN A 173 -11.64 -3.64 -14.21
CA ASN A 173 -12.07 -3.92 -15.58
C ASN A 173 -12.31 -2.63 -16.37
#